data_101d1b51dfbbf03d4e0cdc4b620ea1c9
#
_entry.id   101d1b51dfbbf03d4e0cdc4b620ea1c9
#
_cell.length_a   1.000
_cell.length_b   1.000
_cell.length_c   1.000
_cell.angle_alpha   90.00
_cell.angle_beta   90.00
_cell.angle_gamma   90.00
#
_symmetry.space_group_name_H-M   'P 1'
#
loop_
_entity.id
_entity.type
_entity.pdbx_description
1 polymer ?
#
loop_
_entity_poly.entity_id
_entity_poly.type
_entity_poly.pdbx_seq_one_letter_code
_entity_poly.pdbx_strand_id
1 'polypeptide(L)'
;MRDLNIRWLGKLPYSEAYDLQLGLHRSVSQEDSKDDYLLLLEHNNVITSGRSSKENNLLVSKDQLHELGIEYFETDRGGDITYHGDGQLIGYPIIRLSDPKKVIPFVRNLENVIIDSLRKFKIDSFTKEDDTGVWTPKGKIASVGIKVSKWTTYHGFSLNIFDSLDGYQLINPCGNQSEQITSIHEFNPNISFEAVSYTHLTLPTNREV
;
A
#
# COMPACT_ATOMS: atom_id res chain seq x y z
N MET A 1 -11.18 5.89 -23.28
CA MET A 1 -9.98 6.01 -22.41
C MET A 1 -10.48 6.54 -21.10
N ARG A 2 -9.99 6.05 -19.95
CA ARG A 2 -10.35 6.55 -18.61
C ARG A 2 -9.27 7.51 -18.16
N ASP A 3 -9.66 8.58 -17.47
CA ASP A 3 -8.74 9.59 -16.97
C ASP A 3 -8.28 9.21 -15.55
N LEU A 4 -6.97 9.18 -15.31
CA LEU A 4 -6.42 8.90 -13.99
C LEU A 4 -6.13 10.22 -13.25
N ASN A 5 -6.86 10.43 -12.17
CA ASN A 5 -6.71 11.57 -11.28
C ASN A 5 -5.80 11.20 -10.11
N ILE A 6 -4.58 11.75 -10.06
CA ILE A 6 -3.64 11.50 -8.97
C ILE A 6 -3.74 12.63 -7.95
N ARG A 7 -3.87 12.30 -6.66
CA ARG A 7 -4.02 13.27 -5.57
C ARG A 7 -3.09 12.95 -4.41
N TRP A 8 -2.31 13.93 -3.99
CA TRP A 8 -1.62 13.90 -2.70
C TRP A 8 -2.53 14.46 -1.62
N LEU A 9 -2.75 13.71 -0.54
CA LEU A 9 -3.70 14.06 0.53
C LEU A 9 -3.01 14.46 1.85
N GLY A 10 -1.67 14.42 1.88
CA GLY A 10 -0.94 14.61 3.14
C GLY A 10 -1.11 13.45 4.11
N LYS A 11 -1.05 13.72 5.40
CA LYS A 11 -1.21 12.72 6.45
C LYS A 11 -2.66 12.69 6.94
N LEU A 12 -3.29 11.52 6.89
CA LEU A 12 -4.70 11.30 7.25
C LEU A 12 -4.87 10.11 8.19
N PRO A 13 -5.83 10.16 9.13
CA PRO A 13 -6.32 8.97 9.85
C PRO A 13 -6.80 7.90 8.86
N TYR A 14 -6.63 6.62 9.23
CA TYR A 14 -7.03 5.51 8.37
C TYR A 14 -8.53 5.54 8.04
N SER A 15 -9.37 5.80 9.03
CA SER A 15 -10.83 5.86 8.87
C SER A 15 -11.27 6.88 7.83
N GLU A 16 -10.70 8.09 7.87
CA GLU A 16 -11.03 9.16 6.91
C GLU A 16 -10.61 8.79 5.47
N ALA A 17 -9.41 8.24 5.32
CA ALA A 17 -8.93 7.78 4.03
C ALA A 17 -9.76 6.60 3.50
N TYR A 18 -10.22 5.70 4.38
CA TYR A 18 -11.08 4.59 4.00
C TYR A 18 -12.47 5.06 3.52
N ASP A 19 -13.07 6.00 4.24
CA ASP A 19 -14.36 6.60 3.83
C ASP A 19 -14.27 7.30 2.48
N LEU A 20 -13.15 8.02 2.22
CA LEU A 20 -12.89 8.64 0.92
C LEU A 20 -12.75 7.58 -0.18
N GLN A 21 -12.00 6.49 0.07
CA GLN A 21 -11.88 5.39 -0.88
C GLN A 21 -13.25 4.80 -1.23
N LEU A 22 -14.10 4.53 -0.23
CA LEU A 22 -15.45 4.00 -0.46
C LEU A 22 -16.35 4.97 -1.23
N GLY A 23 -16.21 6.27 -0.98
CA GLY A 23 -16.90 7.32 -1.73
C GLY A 23 -16.52 7.33 -3.21
N LEU A 24 -15.21 7.33 -3.49
CA LEU A 24 -14.69 7.28 -4.85
C LEU A 24 -14.99 5.95 -5.54
N HIS A 25 -14.87 4.82 -4.81
CA HIS A 25 -15.21 3.50 -5.33
C HIS A 25 -16.67 3.46 -5.82
N ARG A 26 -17.61 4.01 -5.07
CA ARG A 26 -19.03 4.10 -5.49
C ARG A 26 -19.17 4.89 -6.79
N SER A 27 -18.48 6.02 -6.93
CA SER A 27 -18.50 6.85 -8.14
C SER A 27 -17.87 6.15 -9.34
N VAL A 28 -16.67 5.59 -9.17
CA VAL A 28 -15.91 4.92 -10.26
C VAL A 28 -16.63 3.64 -10.72
N SER A 29 -17.38 2.99 -9.83
CA SER A 29 -18.14 1.77 -10.17
C SER A 29 -19.38 2.02 -11.02
N GLN A 30 -19.79 3.26 -11.25
CA GLN A 30 -20.90 3.60 -12.14
C GLN A 30 -20.50 3.39 -13.60
N GLU A 31 -21.46 2.95 -14.44
CA GLU A 31 -21.17 2.57 -15.83
C GLU A 31 -20.70 3.74 -16.70
N ASP A 32 -21.17 4.93 -16.46
CA ASP A 32 -20.88 6.16 -17.19
C ASP A 32 -19.62 6.89 -16.66
N SER A 33 -19.07 6.46 -15.53
CA SER A 33 -17.83 7.04 -14.98
C SER A 33 -16.66 6.84 -15.91
N LYS A 34 -15.93 7.92 -16.18
CA LYS A 34 -14.68 7.91 -16.97
C LYS A 34 -13.44 8.17 -16.13
N ASP A 35 -13.61 8.48 -14.85
CA ASP A 35 -12.52 8.79 -13.94
C ASP A 35 -12.06 7.54 -13.18
N ASP A 36 -10.75 7.45 -13.02
CA ASP A 36 -10.05 6.60 -12.06
C ASP A 36 -9.23 7.49 -11.13
N TYR A 37 -8.85 6.97 -9.98
CA TYR A 37 -8.11 7.75 -8.99
C TYR A 37 -6.92 6.97 -8.45
N LEU A 38 -5.82 7.70 -8.17
CA LEU A 38 -4.73 7.24 -7.32
C LEU A 38 -4.59 8.23 -6.17
N LEU A 39 -4.91 7.81 -4.97
CA LEU A 39 -4.70 8.59 -3.76
C LEU A 39 -3.32 8.23 -3.18
N LEU A 40 -2.50 9.24 -2.95
CA LEU A 40 -1.21 9.11 -2.29
C LEU A 40 -1.26 9.87 -0.96
N LEU A 41 -0.81 9.25 0.11
CA LEU A 41 -0.90 9.80 1.46
C LEU A 41 0.09 9.13 2.42
N GLU A 42 0.14 9.62 3.66
CA GLU A 42 0.64 8.92 4.84
C GLU A 42 -0.49 8.67 5.84
N HIS A 43 -0.35 7.67 6.69
CA HIS A 43 -1.25 7.46 7.82
C HIS A 43 -0.60 7.82 9.16
N ASN A 44 -1.43 8.14 10.15
CA ASN A 44 -1.05 7.98 11.55
C ASN A 44 -0.76 6.50 11.83
N ASN A 45 -0.08 6.21 12.94
CA ASN A 45 0.27 4.85 13.30
C ASN A 45 -0.97 3.97 13.40
N VAL A 46 -1.06 2.97 12.55
CA VAL A 46 -2.21 2.06 12.47
C VAL A 46 -1.78 0.66 12.04
N ILE A 47 -2.37 -0.34 12.65
CA ILE A 47 -2.28 -1.72 12.21
C ILE A 47 -3.59 -2.10 11.54
N THR A 48 -3.49 -2.66 10.33
CA THR A 48 -4.64 -3.17 9.59
C THR A 48 -4.54 -4.67 9.42
N SER A 49 -5.61 -5.38 9.77
CA SER A 49 -5.75 -6.83 9.62
C SER A 49 -6.55 -7.11 8.33
N GLY A 50 -5.95 -7.82 7.39
CA GLY A 50 -6.57 -8.21 6.13
C GLY A 50 -7.32 -9.55 6.24
N ARG A 51 -7.89 -9.99 5.11
CA ARG A 51 -8.76 -11.20 5.07
C ARG A 51 -8.05 -12.51 5.38
N SER A 52 -6.74 -12.58 5.21
CA SER A 52 -5.93 -13.77 5.51
C SER A 52 -5.29 -13.72 6.89
N SER A 53 -5.57 -12.67 7.68
CA SER A 53 -4.96 -12.47 8.99
C SER A 53 -5.45 -13.52 9.99
N LYS A 54 -4.52 -13.96 10.83
CA LYS A 54 -4.79 -14.83 11.97
C LYS A 54 -4.62 -14.04 13.26
N GLU A 55 -5.40 -14.37 14.29
CA GLU A 55 -5.33 -13.68 15.60
C GLU A 55 -3.90 -13.67 16.17
N ASN A 56 -3.16 -14.75 16.01
CA ASN A 56 -1.79 -14.88 16.51
C ASN A 56 -0.76 -13.98 15.76
N ASN A 57 -1.17 -13.30 14.71
CA ASN A 57 -0.27 -12.41 13.96
C ASN A 57 -0.20 -11.01 14.58
N LEU A 58 -1.10 -10.67 15.52
CA LEU A 58 -0.98 -9.53 16.42
C LEU A 58 -0.29 -10.00 17.69
N LEU A 59 0.89 -9.45 18.01
CA LEU A 59 1.74 -9.90 19.11
C LEU A 59 1.44 -9.20 20.44
N VAL A 60 0.59 -8.19 20.42
CA VAL A 60 0.18 -7.40 21.59
C VAL A 60 -1.34 -7.30 21.65
N SER A 61 -1.88 -6.95 22.81
CA SER A 61 -3.33 -6.73 22.95
C SER A 61 -3.77 -5.41 22.30
N LYS A 62 -5.06 -5.30 21.98
CA LYS A 62 -5.63 -4.04 21.47
C LYS A 62 -5.52 -2.90 22.50
N ASP A 63 -5.58 -3.21 23.80
CA ASP A 63 -5.37 -2.22 24.87
C ASP A 63 -3.94 -1.68 24.87
N GLN A 64 -2.94 -2.54 24.67
CA GLN A 64 -1.54 -2.12 24.52
C GLN A 64 -1.33 -1.25 23.27
N LEU A 65 -1.99 -1.55 22.15
CA LEU A 65 -1.95 -0.68 20.96
C LEU A 65 -2.51 0.71 21.26
N HIS A 66 -3.62 0.77 21.99
CA HIS A 66 -4.23 2.04 22.40
C HIS A 66 -3.29 2.86 23.30
N GLU A 67 -2.61 2.23 24.25
CA GLU A 67 -1.59 2.87 25.09
C GLU A 67 -0.40 3.41 24.30
N LEU A 68 -0.03 2.73 23.19
CA LEU A 68 1.02 3.16 22.27
C LEU A 68 0.54 4.20 21.24
N GLY A 69 -0.74 4.60 21.26
CA GLY A 69 -1.32 5.52 20.29
C GLY A 69 -1.43 4.93 18.87
N ILE A 70 -1.53 3.60 18.77
CA ILE A 70 -1.66 2.88 17.49
C ILE A 70 -3.10 2.42 17.32
N GLU A 71 -3.73 2.83 16.23
CA GLU A 71 -5.08 2.38 15.88
C GLU A 71 -5.06 0.94 15.33
N TYR A 72 -6.17 0.21 15.46
CA TYR A 72 -6.33 -1.12 14.89
C TYR A 72 -7.62 -1.22 14.10
N PHE A 73 -7.53 -1.68 12.85
CA PHE A 73 -8.69 -1.90 11.97
C PHE A 73 -8.68 -3.30 11.36
N GLU A 74 -9.83 -3.96 11.44
CA GLU A 74 -10.13 -5.13 10.63
C GLU A 74 -10.66 -4.67 9.27
N THR A 75 -10.06 -5.18 8.20
CA THR A 75 -10.32 -4.69 6.84
C THR A 75 -10.63 -5.83 5.89
N ASP A 76 -11.21 -5.51 4.75
CA ASP A 76 -11.54 -6.49 3.72
C ASP A 76 -10.50 -6.55 2.58
N ARG A 77 -9.33 -5.87 2.73
CA ARG A 77 -8.22 -5.98 1.78
C ARG A 77 -7.68 -7.41 1.71
N GLY A 78 -7.04 -7.73 0.59
CA GLY A 78 -6.22 -8.93 0.48
C GLY A 78 -5.01 -8.88 1.41
N GLY A 79 -4.43 -10.06 1.65
CA GLY A 79 -3.25 -10.22 2.50
C GLY A 79 -3.55 -10.34 3.98
N ASP A 80 -2.48 -10.36 4.76
CA ASP A 80 -2.45 -10.56 6.20
C ASP A 80 -2.41 -9.21 6.95
N ILE A 81 -1.92 -9.23 8.19
CA ILE A 81 -1.71 -8.04 9.02
C ILE A 81 -0.55 -7.18 8.50
N THR A 82 -0.67 -5.87 8.59
CA THR A 82 0.41 -4.93 8.29
C THR A 82 0.32 -3.70 9.18
N TYR A 83 1.42 -2.94 9.23
CA TYR A 83 1.53 -1.66 9.93
C TYR A 83 1.68 -0.53 8.92
N HIS A 84 1.06 0.60 9.22
CA HIS A 84 1.25 1.87 8.54
C HIS A 84 1.60 2.97 9.56
N GLY A 85 2.47 3.88 9.16
CA GLY A 85 2.91 4.98 10.03
C GLY A 85 3.77 5.99 9.29
N ASP A 86 4.42 6.84 10.07
CA ASP A 86 5.26 7.93 9.59
C ASP A 86 6.37 7.43 8.66
N GLY A 87 6.57 8.17 7.57
CA GLY A 87 7.60 7.81 6.60
C GLY A 87 7.23 6.66 5.67
N GLN A 88 5.97 6.24 5.63
CA GLN A 88 5.49 5.23 4.71
C GLN A 88 4.56 5.87 3.67
N LEU A 89 4.92 5.80 2.38
CA LEU A 89 4.04 6.24 1.30
C LEU A 89 2.94 5.21 1.08
N ILE A 90 1.70 5.64 1.21
CA ILE A 90 0.51 4.85 0.91
C ILE A 90 -0.02 5.23 -0.46
N GLY A 91 -0.39 4.24 -1.27
CA GLY A 91 -1.06 4.44 -2.55
C GLY A 91 -2.34 3.63 -2.65
N TYR A 92 -3.46 4.30 -2.85
CA TYR A 92 -4.78 3.69 -3.03
C TYR A 92 -5.28 3.91 -4.46
N PRO A 93 -5.08 2.94 -5.38
CA PRO A 93 -5.65 2.99 -6.71
C PRO A 93 -7.14 2.58 -6.68
N ILE A 94 -8.01 3.51 -7.04
CA ILE A 94 -9.44 3.27 -7.25
C ILE A 94 -9.67 3.26 -8.76
N ILE A 95 -9.53 2.09 -9.35
CA ILE A 95 -9.46 1.89 -10.81
C ILE A 95 -10.49 0.84 -11.22
N ARG A 96 -11.24 1.14 -12.28
CA ARG A 96 -12.17 0.19 -12.87
C ARG A 96 -11.45 -0.77 -13.81
N LEU A 97 -11.48 -2.04 -13.47
CA LEU A 97 -10.94 -3.12 -14.28
C LEU A 97 -11.94 -3.52 -15.37
N SER A 98 -11.47 -3.72 -16.58
CA SER A 98 -12.31 -4.11 -17.72
C SER A 98 -12.69 -5.59 -17.74
N ASP A 99 -11.96 -6.44 -16.99
CA ASP A 99 -12.13 -7.89 -16.96
C ASP A 99 -11.68 -8.46 -15.61
N PRO A 100 -12.43 -9.43 -15.01
CA PRO A 100 -12.02 -10.14 -13.79
C PRO A 100 -10.65 -10.81 -13.88
N LYS A 101 -10.26 -11.28 -15.06
CA LYS A 101 -8.96 -11.90 -15.30
C LYS A 101 -7.79 -10.92 -15.14
N LYS A 102 -8.06 -9.62 -15.08
CA LYS A 102 -7.04 -8.58 -14.93
C LYS A 102 -6.66 -8.28 -13.48
N VAL A 103 -7.28 -8.89 -12.48
CA VAL A 103 -6.95 -8.63 -11.05
C VAL A 103 -5.50 -9.00 -10.74
N ILE A 104 -5.04 -10.19 -11.11
CA ILE A 104 -3.65 -10.61 -10.89
C ILE A 104 -2.67 -9.76 -11.71
N PRO A 105 -2.86 -9.56 -13.03
CA PRO A 105 -2.05 -8.64 -13.80
C PRO A 105 -2.00 -7.22 -13.21
N PHE A 106 -3.10 -6.71 -12.68
CA PHE A 106 -3.15 -5.40 -12.05
C PHE A 106 -2.25 -5.33 -10.81
N VAL A 107 -2.29 -6.34 -9.93
CA VAL A 107 -1.40 -6.42 -8.76
C VAL A 107 0.07 -6.45 -9.20
N ARG A 108 0.41 -7.28 -10.20
CA ARG A 108 1.78 -7.34 -10.75
C ARG A 108 2.22 -6.02 -11.39
N ASN A 109 1.30 -5.29 -12.01
CA ASN A 109 1.58 -3.95 -12.54
C ASN A 109 1.86 -2.94 -11.42
N LEU A 110 1.14 -3.00 -10.29
CA LEU A 110 1.44 -2.15 -9.11
C LEU A 110 2.85 -2.43 -8.58
N GLU A 111 3.22 -3.70 -8.45
CA GLU A 111 4.56 -4.10 -8.02
C GLU A 111 5.63 -3.58 -9.00
N ASN A 112 5.41 -3.70 -10.31
CA ASN A 112 6.32 -3.18 -11.32
C ASN A 112 6.47 -1.65 -11.26
N VAL A 113 5.39 -0.92 -11.01
CA VAL A 113 5.43 0.55 -10.84
C VAL A 113 6.31 0.92 -9.63
N ILE A 114 6.21 0.18 -8.53
CA ILE A 114 7.05 0.39 -7.35
C ILE A 114 8.52 0.07 -7.69
N ILE A 115 8.79 -1.05 -8.36
CA ILE A 115 10.15 -1.43 -8.80
C ILE A 115 10.75 -0.36 -9.73
N ASP A 116 9.98 0.13 -10.69
CA ASP A 116 10.43 1.19 -11.61
C ASP A 116 10.74 2.50 -10.88
N SER A 117 9.99 2.80 -9.81
CA SER A 117 10.28 3.94 -8.93
C SER A 117 11.57 3.73 -8.15
N LEU A 118 11.76 2.56 -7.52
CA LEU A 118 12.94 2.22 -6.74
C LEU A 118 14.22 2.25 -7.60
N ARG A 119 14.09 1.83 -8.88
CA ARG A 119 15.19 1.88 -9.85
C ARG A 119 15.71 3.30 -10.09
N LYS A 120 14.84 4.33 -10.02
CA LYS A 120 15.27 5.73 -10.12
C LYS A 120 16.18 6.14 -8.95
N PHE A 121 16.03 5.49 -7.81
CA PHE A 121 16.89 5.68 -6.64
C PHE A 121 18.05 4.67 -6.58
N LYS A 122 18.27 3.88 -7.67
CA LYS A 122 19.33 2.86 -7.78
C LYS A 122 19.18 1.74 -6.74
N ILE A 123 17.97 1.38 -6.38
CA ILE A 123 17.66 0.29 -5.46
C ILE A 123 17.21 -0.91 -6.28
N ASP A 124 17.99 -1.99 -6.23
CA ASP A 124 17.62 -3.27 -6.84
C ASP A 124 16.48 -3.90 -6.06
N SER A 125 15.42 -4.24 -6.77
CA SER A 125 14.21 -4.80 -6.17
C SER A 125 13.54 -5.80 -7.09
N PHE A 126 12.75 -6.71 -6.49
CA PHE A 126 12.13 -7.82 -7.20
C PHE A 126 10.81 -8.23 -6.54
N THR A 127 10.02 -9.02 -7.26
CA THR A 127 8.80 -9.68 -6.75
C THR A 127 9.06 -11.14 -6.43
N LYS A 128 8.23 -11.73 -5.57
CA LYS A 128 8.17 -13.19 -5.33
C LYS A 128 6.91 -13.76 -5.99
N GLU A 129 6.95 -15.05 -6.38
CA GLU A 129 5.81 -15.70 -7.04
C GLU A 129 4.64 -15.91 -6.06
N ASP A 130 4.94 -16.39 -4.85
CA ASP A 130 3.95 -16.83 -3.87
C ASP A 130 3.58 -15.75 -2.83
N ASP A 131 4.15 -14.55 -2.93
CA ASP A 131 3.87 -13.46 -2.01
C ASP A 131 3.71 -12.14 -2.76
N THR A 132 2.80 -11.29 -2.28
CA THR A 132 2.49 -10.00 -2.91
C THR A 132 3.26 -8.88 -2.23
N GLY A 133 4.01 -8.11 -3.04
CA GLY A 133 4.82 -7.00 -2.55
C GLY A 133 6.10 -6.82 -3.35
N VAL A 134 7.01 -6.03 -2.84
CA VAL A 134 8.32 -5.78 -3.44
C VAL A 134 9.41 -6.00 -2.39
N TRP A 135 10.45 -6.71 -2.79
CA TRP A 135 11.60 -7.04 -1.94
C TRP A 135 12.89 -6.46 -2.49
N THR A 136 13.82 -6.29 -1.62
CA THR A 136 15.23 -5.99 -1.90
C THR A 136 16.10 -7.07 -1.27
N PRO A 137 17.42 -7.10 -1.51
CA PRO A 137 18.33 -7.99 -0.78
C PRO A 137 18.32 -7.84 0.74
N LYS A 138 17.83 -6.69 1.27
CA LYS A 138 17.74 -6.42 2.72
C LYS A 138 16.38 -6.80 3.33
N GLY A 139 15.34 -7.04 2.52
CA GLY A 139 14.01 -7.37 3.02
C GLY A 139 12.88 -6.79 2.17
N LYS A 140 11.66 -6.94 2.67
CA LYS A 140 10.44 -6.41 2.05
C LYS A 140 10.39 -4.90 2.21
N ILE A 141 10.30 -4.17 1.10
CA ILE A 141 10.30 -2.71 1.07
C ILE A 141 8.89 -2.15 0.81
N ALA A 142 8.02 -2.94 0.17
CA ALA A 142 6.64 -2.54 -0.09
C ALA A 142 5.68 -3.72 0.06
N SER A 143 4.52 -3.44 0.61
CA SER A 143 3.40 -4.38 0.71
C SER A 143 2.28 -4.00 -0.25
N VAL A 144 1.60 -5.00 -0.82
CA VAL A 144 0.45 -4.78 -1.71
C VAL A 144 -0.71 -5.63 -1.23
N GLY A 145 -1.86 -4.98 -1.01
CA GLY A 145 -3.09 -5.65 -0.62
C GLY A 145 -4.31 -4.88 -1.11
N ILE A 146 -4.94 -5.34 -2.18
CA ILE A 146 -6.13 -4.70 -2.76
C ILE A 146 -7.41 -5.46 -2.44
N LYS A 147 -8.53 -4.76 -2.63
CA LYS A 147 -9.86 -5.35 -2.76
C LYS A 147 -10.45 -4.96 -4.11
N VAL A 148 -11.15 -5.89 -4.74
CA VAL A 148 -11.96 -5.62 -5.93
C VAL A 148 -13.42 -5.89 -5.60
N SER A 149 -14.28 -4.92 -5.88
CA SER A 149 -15.72 -5.03 -5.78
C SER A 149 -16.34 -4.28 -6.96
N LYS A 150 -17.36 -4.83 -7.58
CA LYS A 150 -18.00 -4.24 -8.79
C LYS A 150 -16.97 -3.86 -9.85
N TRP A 151 -15.95 -4.69 -10.03
CA TRP A 151 -14.82 -4.48 -10.96
C TRP A 151 -13.98 -3.21 -10.70
N THR A 152 -14.11 -2.62 -9.54
CA THR A 152 -13.35 -1.44 -9.11
C THR A 152 -12.49 -1.81 -7.92
N THR A 153 -11.23 -1.36 -7.96
CA THR A 153 -10.24 -1.60 -6.90
C THR A 153 -10.39 -0.60 -5.76
N TYR A 154 -9.94 -0.94 -4.57
CA TYR A 154 -9.64 -0.06 -3.44
C TYR A 154 -8.65 -0.74 -2.49
N HIS A 155 -8.22 -0.08 -1.42
CA HIS A 155 -6.94 -0.34 -0.77
C HIS A 155 -5.81 -0.23 -1.80
N GLY A 156 -4.62 -0.81 -1.56
CA GLY A 156 -3.54 -0.62 -2.50
C GLY A 156 -2.19 -1.10 -1.98
N PHE A 157 -1.22 -0.19 -1.90
CA PHE A 157 0.14 -0.51 -1.48
C PHE A 157 0.66 0.43 -0.42
N SER A 158 1.69 -0.02 0.27
CA SER A 158 2.56 0.80 1.13
C SER A 158 4.01 0.63 0.72
N LEU A 159 4.76 1.72 0.69
CA LEU A 159 6.20 1.76 0.40
C LEU A 159 6.93 2.41 1.56
N ASN A 160 7.84 1.68 2.19
CA ASN A 160 8.64 2.18 3.30
C ASN A 160 9.72 3.13 2.78
N ILE A 161 9.62 4.41 3.11
CA ILE A 161 10.61 5.43 2.74
C ILE A 161 11.61 5.61 3.88
N PHE A 162 11.12 5.84 5.11
CA PHE A 162 11.96 5.99 6.31
C PHE A 162 11.88 4.78 7.23
N ASP A 163 12.73 4.77 8.25
CA ASP A 163 12.97 3.63 9.14
C ASP A 163 12.03 3.60 10.36
N SER A 164 10.94 4.36 10.35
CA SER A 164 9.90 4.28 11.38
C SER A 164 9.13 2.95 11.31
N LEU A 165 9.88 1.84 11.40
CA LEU A 165 9.39 0.47 11.22
C LEU A 165 9.04 -0.24 12.53
N ASP A 166 9.13 0.47 13.67
CA ASP A 166 8.94 -0.11 15.01
C ASP A 166 7.58 -0.80 15.19
N GLY A 167 6.55 -0.29 14.52
CA GLY A 167 5.23 -0.91 14.55
C GLY A 167 5.18 -2.32 13.96
N TYR A 168 6.13 -2.70 13.09
CA TYR A 168 6.23 -4.06 12.59
C TYR A 168 6.68 -5.08 13.66
N GLN A 169 7.32 -4.62 14.74
CA GLN A 169 7.69 -5.48 15.89
C GLN A 169 6.46 -5.95 16.69
N LEU A 170 5.32 -5.30 16.50
CA LEU A 170 4.06 -5.63 17.18
C LEU A 170 3.22 -6.66 16.43
N ILE A 171 3.68 -7.10 15.26
CA ILE A 171 2.95 -8.02 14.38
C ILE A 171 3.86 -9.09 13.77
N ASN A 172 3.25 -10.18 13.31
CA ASN A 172 3.89 -11.19 12.46
C ASN A 172 3.35 -11.02 11.03
N PRO A 173 3.99 -10.19 10.18
CA PRO A 173 3.54 -10.04 8.80
C PRO A 173 3.60 -11.38 8.07
N CYS A 174 2.53 -11.77 7.39
CA CYS A 174 2.42 -13.03 6.65
C CYS A 174 2.66 -14.31 7.51
N GLY A 175 2.53 -14.21 8.85
CA GLY A 175 2.79 -15.32 9.77
C GLY A 175 4.26 -15.74 9.84
N ASN A 176 5.17 -14.93 9.33
CA ASN A 176 6.60 -15.19 9.28
C ASN A 176 7.38 -14.18 10.13
N GLN A 177 7.78 -14.60 11.35
CA GLN A 177 8.59 -13.77 12.27
C GLN A 177 9.97 -13.41 11.72
N SER A 178 10.45 -14.12 10.69
CA SER A 178 11.78 -13.91 10.09
C SER A 178 11.74 -13.01 8.85
N GLU A 179 10.57 -12.48 8.46
CA GLU A 179 10.52 -11.58 7.31
C GLU A 179 11.14 -10.23 7.69
N GLN A 180 12.30 -9.96 7.10
CA GLN A 180 12.96 -8.67 7.27
C GLN A 180 12.19 -7.60 6.51
N ILE A 181 11.90 -6.49 7.19
CA ILE A 181 11.32 -5.29 6.61
C ILE A 181 12.44 -4.27 6.44
N THR A 182 12.45 -3.55 5.34
CA THR A 182 13.46 -2.52 5.03
C THR A 182 12.79 -1.27 4.48
N SER A 183 13.56 -0.19 4.32
CA SER A 183 13.14 1.10 3.79
C SER A 183 14.08 1.63 2.71
N ILE A 184 13.65 2.64 1.96
CA ILE A 184 14.50 3.36 1.01
C ILE A 184 15.69 4.02 1.73
N HIS A 185 15.45 4.57 2.92
CA HIS A 185 16.47 5.27 3.72
C HIS A 185 17.67 4.39 4.06
N GLU A 186 17.49 3.09 4.24
CA GLU A 186 18.58 2.14 4.46
C GLU A 186 19.56 2.01 3.27
N PHE A 187 19.12 2.38 2.07
CA PHE A 187 19.93 2.38 0.85
C PHE A 187 20.43 3.80 0.49
N ASN A 188 19.63 4.80 0.81
CA ASN A 188 19.91 6.20 0.55
C ASN A 188 19.48 7.08 1.73
N PRO A 189 20.38 7.32 2.71
CA PRO A 189 20.06 8.11 3.91
C PRO A 189 19.72 9.58 3.64
N ASN A 190 20.00 10.09 2.44
CA ASN A 190 19.72 11.48 2.07
C ASN A 190 18.41 11.63 1.27
N ILE A 191 17.62 10.57 1.15
CA ILE A 191 16.35 10.62 0.44
C ILE A 191 15.35 11.52 1.18
N SER A 192 14.56 12.31 0.44
CA SER A 192 13.43 13.01 1.02
C SER A 192 12.12 12.30 0.66
N PHE A 193 11.12 12.43 1.51
CA PHE A 193 9.80 11.88 1.27
C PHE A 193 9.18 12.47 -0.01
N GLU A 194 9.36 13.78 -0.22
CA GLU A 194 8.85 14.50 -1.39
C GLU A 194 9.44 13.98 -2.69
N ALA A 195 10.74 13.63 -2.70
CA ALA A 195 11.37 13.08 -3.89
C ALA A 195 10.73 11.74 -4.32
N VAL A 196 10.37 10.90 -3.36
CA VAL A 196 9.73 9.61 -3.63
C VAL A 196 8.27 9.80 -4.03
N SER A 197 7.50 10.57 -3.26
CA SER A 197 6.07 10.82 -3.56
C SER A 197 5.89 11.51 -4.92
N TYR A 198 6.74 12.49 -5.24
CA TYR A 198 6.74 13.16 -6.55
C TYR A 198 7.04 12.18 -7.70
N THR A 199 7.95 11.25 -7.49
CA THR A 199 8.26 10.21 -8.49
C THR A 199 7.03 9.37 -8.82
N HIS A 200 6.22 9.01 -7.82
CA HIS A 200 4.98 8.25 -8.03
C HIS A 200 3.88 9.11 -8.69
N LEU A 201 3.84 10.42 -8.42
CA LEU A 201 2.92 11.35 -9.09
C LEU A 201 3.23 11.51 -10.59
N THR A 202 4.49 11.35 -11.00
CA THR A 202 4.97 11.62 -12.38
C THR A 202 5.25 10.38 -13.20
N LEU A 203 5.02 9.18 -12.66
CA LEU A 203 5.17 7.95 -13.45
C LEU A 203 4.17 7.96 -14.61
N PRO A 204 4.61 7.66 -15.86
CA PRO A 204 3.72 7.62 -16.99
C PRO A 204 2.66 6.52 -16.79
N THR A 205 1.42 6.95 -16.61
CA THR A 205 0.24 6.08 -16.46
C THR A 205 -0.24 5.47 -17.78
N ASN A 206 0.51 5.69 -18.86
CA ASN A 206 0.20 5.23 -20.22
C ASN A 206 0.57 3.76 -20.49
N ARG A 207 0.51 2.88 -19.50
CA ARG A 207 0.50 1.45 -19.78
C ARG A 207 -0.94 0.99 -19.81
N GLU A 208 -1.40 0.54 -20.97
CA GLU A 208 -2.71 -0.10 -21.15
C GLU A 208 -2.90 -1.20 -20.10
N VAL A 209 -3.85 -0.99 -19.18
CA VAL A 209 -4.28 -1.94 -18.16
C VAL A 209 -5.40 -2.83 -18.73
#